data_18b26597aa6135db4486cbc4aca410a3
#
_entry.id   18b26597aa6135db4486cbc4aca410a3
#
_cell.length_a   1.000
_cell.length_b   1.000
_cell.length_c   1.000
_cell.angle_alpha   90.00
_cell.angle_beta   90.00
_cell.angle_gamma   90.00
#
_symmetry.space_group_name_H-M   'P 1'
#
loop_
_entity.id
_entity.type
_entity.pdbx_description
1 polymer ?
#
loop_
_entity_poly.entity_id
_entity_poly.type
_entity_poly.pdbx_seq_one_letter_code
_entity_poly.pdbx_strand_id
1 'polypeptide(L)'
;LLVHNLELSFFLFAGILVVSIQRRCLQMVYTVEQIAQRILPVAQKYGLKAVYLFGSYARGTATESSDIDLLIDTSGTNIKSLLSLSAVYCDLEDALHKNIDLITVSSLEQRPQMENDVRFRDAVLKERVNLYVAA
;
A
#
# COMPACT_ATOMS: atom_id res chain seq x y z
N LEU A 1 -35.38 -32.02 -2.82
CA LEU A 1 -34.08 -32.71 -2.83
C LEU A 1 -33.10 -32.10 -3.84
N LEU A 2 -33.58 -31.73 -5.04
CA LEU A 2 -32.78 -31.05 -6.07
C LEU A 2 -32.46 -29.60 -5.70
N VAL A 3 -33.35 -28.92 -4.99
CA VAL A 3 -33.14 -27.53 -4.53
C VAL A 3 -32.11 -27.47 -3.41
N HIS A 4 -32.05 -28.46 -2.53
CA HIS A 4 -31.03 -28.51 -1.47
C HIS A 4 -29.61 -28.76 -1.99
N ASN A 5 -29.49 -29.60 -3.04
CA ASN A 5 -28.20 -29.80 -3.69
C ASN A 5 -27.73 -28.59 -4.49
N LEU A 6 -28.66 -27.85 -5.07
CA LEU A 6 -28.35 -26.58 -5.75
C LEU A 6 -27.91 -25.48 -4.80
N GLU A 7 -28.47 -25.41 -3.61
CA GLU A 7 -28.04 -24.42 -2.60
C GLU A 7 -26.64 -24.71 -2.05
N LEU A 8 -26.32 -25.96 -1.76
CA LEU A 8 -24.98 -26.37 -1.33
C LEU A 8 -23.94 -26.17 -2.42
N SER A 9 -24.30 -26.45 -3.67
CA SER A 9 -23.45 -26.21 -4.84
C SER A 9 -23.25 -24.70 -5.08
N PHE A 10 -24.27 -23.88 -4.83
CA PHE A 10 -24.21 -22.44 -4.94
C PHE A 10 -23.32 -21.83 -3.84
N PHE A 11 -23.39 -22.32 -2.60
CA PHE A 11 -22.53 -21.89 -1.50
C PHE A 11 -21.06 -22.26 -1.73
N LEU A 12 -20.79 -23.47 -2.20
CA LEU A 12 -19.43 -23.90 -2.58
C LEU A 12 -18.91 -23.09 -3.77
N PHE A 13 -19.77 -22.83 -4.75
CA PHE A 13 -19.41 -22.04 -5.92
C PHE A 13 -19.20 -20.56 -5.57
N ALA A 14 -20.02 -19.99 -4.69
CA ALA A 14 -19.86 -18.64 -4.18
C ALA A 14 -18.58 -18.50 -3.35
N GLY A 15 -18.24 -19.49 -2.52
CA GLY A 15 -17.00 -19.53 -1.76
C GLY A 15 -15.76 -19.58 -2.65
N ILE A 16 -15.78 -20.44 -3.67
CA ILE A 16 -14.70 -20.54 -4.67
C ILE A 16 -14.63 -19.25 -5.51
N LEU A 17 -15.77 -18.68 -5.88
CA LEU A 17 -15.84 -17.44 -6.64
C LEU A 17 -15.29 -16.25 -5.85
N VAL A 18 -15.63 -16.15 -4.55
CA VAL A 18 -15.13 -15.11 -3.64
C VAL A 18 -13.62 -15.24 -3.48
N VAL A 19 -13.09 -16.43 -3.27
CA VAL A 19 -11.64 -16.69 -3.19
C VAL A 19 -10.95 -16.36 -4.52
N SER A 20 -11.58 -16.69 -5.65
CA SER A 20 -11.05 -16.37 -6.98
C SER A 20 -11.07 -14.87 -7.27
N ILE A 21 -12.12 -14.18 -6.83
CA ILE A 21 -12.21 -12.70 -6.94
C ILE A 21 -11.16 -12.04 -6.07
N GLN A 22 -10.96 -12.50 -4.83
CA GLN A 22 -9.91 -11.99 -3.95
C GLN A 22 -8.51 -12.22 -4.55
N ARG A 23 -8.24 -13.38 -5.13
CA ARG A 23 -6.98 -13.66 -5.83
C ARG A 23 -6.80 -12.78 -7.07
N ARG A 24 -7.88 -12.50 -7.81
CA ARG A 24 -7.84 -11.58 -8.95
C ARG A 24 -7.58 -10.13 -8.53
N CYS A 25 -8.15 -9.70 -7.40
CA CYS A 25 -7.84 -8.38 -6.82
C CYS A 25 -6.37 -8.24 -6.43
N LEU A 26 -5.73 -9.32 -5.96
CA LEU A 26 -4.30 -9.35 -5.64
C LEU A 26 -3.40 -9.28 -6.89
N GLN A 27 -3.93 -9.62 -8.06
CA GLN A 27 -3.21 -9.61 -9.33
C GLN A 27 -3.43 -8.34 -10.16
N MET A 28 -4.31 -7.44 -9.72
CA MET A 28 -4.57 -6.20 -10.47
C MET A 28 -3.44 -5.18 -10.30
N VAL A 29 -3.11 -4.52 -11.39
CA VAL A 29 -2.30 -3.29 -11.34
C VAL A 29 -3.22 -2.12 -11.03
N TYR A 30 -3.03 -1.50 -9.88
CA TYR A 30 -3.80 -0.34 -9.48
C TYR A 30 -3.37 0.92 -10.24
N THR A 31 -4.31 1.82 -10.46
CA THR A 31 -3.99 3.20 -10.83
C THR A 31 -3.55 4.00 -9.59
N VAL A 32 -2.88 5.10 -9.80
CA VAL A 32 -2.48 6.02 -8.72
C VAL A 32 -3.69 6.48 -7.91
N GLU A 33 -4.79 6.79 -8.60
CA GLU A 33 -6.04 7.22 -7.96
C GLU A 33 -6.67 6.12 -7.10
N GLN A 34 -6.63 4.88 -7.56
CA GLN A 34 -7.11 3.74 -6.78
C GLN A 34 -6.28 3.52 -5.51
N ILE A 35 -4.97 3.64 -5.61
CA ILE A 35 -4.08 3.57 -4.45
C ILE A 35 -4.40 4.70 -3.47
N ALA A 36 -4.50 5.94 -3.96
CA ALA A 36 -4.81 7.10 -3.13
C ALA A 36 -6.14 6.94 -2.37
N GLN A 37 -7.19 6.47 -3.04
CA GLN A 37 -8.49 6.21 -2.41
C GLN A 37 -8.42 5.15 -1.33
N ARG A 38 -7.67 4.07 -1.56
CA ARG A 38 -7.56 2.96 -0.61
C ARG A 38 -6.75 3.31 0.63
N ILE A 39 -5.71 4.12 0.50
CA ILE A 39 -4.87 4.52 1.64
C ILE A 39 -5.48 5.65 2.47
N LEU A 40 -6.43 6.40 1.93
CA LEU A 40 -7.00 7.58 2.57
C LEU A 40 -7.53 7.31 3.99
N PRO A 41 -8.36 6.27 4.23
CA PRO A 41 -8.85 5.99 5.60
C PRO A 41 -7.71 5.70 6.59
N VAL A 42 -6.66 5.02 6.14
CA VAL A 42 -5.50 4.70 6.97
C VAL A 42 -4.70 5.97 7.29
N ALA A 43 -4.44 6.79 6.29
CA ALA A 43 -3.74 8.06 6.47
C ALA A 43 -4.47 8.97 7.49
N GLN A 44 -5.79 9.05 7.40
CA GLN A 44 -6.62 9.81 8.33
C GLN A 44 -6.65 9.19 9.73
N LYS A 45 -6.77 7.86 9.84
CA LYS A 45 -6.79 7.14 11.12
C LYS A 45 -5.53 7.42 11.96
N TYR A 46 -4.37 7.44 11.33
CA TYR A 46 -3.10 7.66 12.00
C TYR A 46 -2.64 9.13 12.01
N GLY A 47 -3.39 10.02 11.39
CA GLY A 47 -3.05 11.43 11.30
C GLY A 47 -1.75 11.67 10.55
N LEU A 48 -1.45 10.88 9.52
CA LEU A 48 -0.24 11.03 8.72
C LEU A 48 -0.20 12.43 8.10
N LYS A 49 0.98 13.04 8.05
CA LYS A 49 1.16 14.34 7.43
C LYS A 49 1.09 14.27 5.92
N ALA A 50 1.71 13.25 5.33
CA ALA A 50 1.66 12.99 3.90
C ALA A 50 1.95 11.53 3.60
N VAL A 51 1.47 11.07 2.44
CA VAL A 51 1.78 9.77 1.86
C VAL A 51 2.14 9.97 0.39
N TYR A 52 3.27 9.43 -0.01
CA TYR A 52 3.76 9.49 -1.38
C TYR A 52 3.95 8.09 -1.94
N LEU A 53 3.72 7.95 -3.23
CA LEU A 53 4.01 6.76 -4.02
C LEU A 53 5.35 6.95 -4.73
N PHE A 54 6.19 5.93 -4.73
CA PHE A 54 7.43 5.92 -5.53
C PHE A 54 7.60 4.55 -6.22
N GLY A 55 8.73 4.33 -6.85
CA GLY A 55 9.02 3.06 -7.51
C GLY A 55 8.19 2.79 -8.77
N SER A 56 7.95 1.53 -9.07
CA SER A 56 7.36 1.10 -10.34
C SER A 56 5.95 1.64 -10.58
N TYR A 57 5.12 1.71 -9.54
CA TYR A 57 3.78 2.28 -9.65
C TYR A 57 3.81 3.78 -9.96
N ALA A 58 4.75 4.51 -9.37
CA ALA A 58 4.93 5.95 -9.66
C ALA A 58 5.45 6.19 -11.08
N ARG A 59 6.30 5.30 -11.59
CA ARG A 59 6.84 5.37 -12.96
C ARG A 59 5.89 4.87 -14.04
N GLY A 60 4.78 4.22 -13.67
CA GLY A 60 3.87 3.59 -14.62
C GLY A 60 4.38 2.28 -15.22
N THR A 61 5.36 1.64 -14.60
CA THR A 61 5.98 0.39 -15.05
C THR A 61 5.60 -0.82 -14.21
N ALA A 62 4.67 -0.66 -13.26
CA ALA A 62 4.24 -1.72 -12.38
C ALA A 62 3.57 -2.87 -13.15
N THR A 63 3.78 -4.07 -12.65
CA THR A 63 3.14 -5.31 -13.10
C THR A 63 2.27 -5.89 -11.96
N GLU A 64 1.53 -6.95 -12.24
CA GLU A 64 0.72 -7.63 -11.23
C GLU A 64 1.55 -8.14 -10.04
N SER A 65 2.80 -8.48 -10.24
CA SER A 65 3.74 -8.94 -9.20
C SER A 65 4.49 -7.82 -8.50
N SER A 66 4.35 -6.57 -8.93
CA SER A 66 5.02 -5.43 -8.31
C SER A 66 4.45 -5.12 -6.93
N ASP A 67 5.34 -4.83 -5.99
CA ASP A 67 4.98 -4.26 -4.69
C ASP A 67 4.64 -2.79 -4.83
N ILE A 68 3.87 -2.27 -3.89
CA ILE A 68 3.54 -0.85 -3.82
C ILE A 68 4.52 -0.17 -2.87
N ASP A 69 5.32 0.74 -3.39
CA ASP A 69 6.33 1.46 -2.64
C ASP A 69 5.75 2.78 -2.09
N LEU A 70 5.68 2.89 -0.77
CA LEU A 70 5.10 4.03 -0.08
C LEU A 70 6.12 4.75 0.80
N LEU A 71 6.14 6.06 0.69
CA LEU A 71 6.88 6.96 1.57
C LEU A 71 5.88 7.72 2.43
N ILE A 72 5.97 7.59 3.74
CA ILE A 72 5.07 8.27 4.68
C ILE A 72 5.80 9.32 5.50
N ASP A 73 5.15 10.46 5.69
CA ASP A 73 5.58 11.48 6.63
C ASP A 73 4.79 11.35 7.92
N THR A 74 5.48 10.92 8.96
CA THR A 74 4.94 10.72 10.30
C THR A 74 5.16 11.90 11.24
N SER A 75 5.63 13.04 10.72
CA SER A 75 5.87 14.25 11.51
C SER A 75 4.60 14.70 12.21
N GLY A 76 4.71 15.02 13.50
CA GLY A 76 3.57 15.45 14.30
C GLY A 76 2.61 14.33 14.74
N THR A 77 2.89 13.09 14.42
CA THR A 77 2.10 11.93 14.85
C THR A 77 2.68 11.26 16.09
N ASN A 78 1.91 10.34 16.66
CA ASN A 78 2.36 9.46 17.75
C ASN A 78 3.09 8.20 17.26
N ILE A 79 3.37 8.08 15.97
CA ILE A 79 4.09 6.95 15.38
C ILE A 79 5.59 7.15 15.62
N LYS A 80 6.07 6.71 16.79
CA LYS A 80 7.45 6.92 17.24
C LYS A 80 8.21 5.61 17.50
N SER A 81 7.53 4.49 17.43
CA SER A 81 8.11 3.18 17.66
C SER A 81 7.93 2.26 16.47
N LEU A 82 8.76 1.22 16.39
CA LEU A 82 8.62 0.18 15.38
C LEU A 82 7.26 -0.52 15.47
N LEU A 83 6.72 -0.68 16.69
CA LEU A 83 5.41 -1.28 16.91
C LEU A 83 4.28 -0.42 16.31
N SER A 84 4.31 0.89 16.54
CA SER A 84 3.31 1.81 15.96
C SER A 84 3.43 1.90 14.44
N LEU A 85 4.63 1.87 13.90
CA LEU A 85 4.86 1.81 12.45
C LEU A 85 4.36 0.51 11.85
N SER A 86 4.53 -0.62 12.54
CA SER A 86 4.03 -1.93 12.10
C SER A 86 2.50 -1.95 12.01
N ALA A 87 1.81 -1.26 12.91
CA ALA A 87 0.35 -1.13 12.82
C ALA A 87 -0.09 -0.38 11.56
N VAL A 88 0.59 0.69 11.22
CA VAL A 88 0.35 1.44 9.95
C VAL A 88 0.63 0.55 8.74
N TYR A 89 1.73 -0.18 8.77
CA TYR A 89 2.09 -1.12 7.71
C TYR A 89 0.99 -2.16 7.46
N CYS A 90 0.53 -2.83 8.52
CA CYS A 90 -0.52 -3.84 8.40
C CYS A 90 -1.83 -3.26 7.86
N ASP A 91 -2.24 -2.09 8.35
CA ASP A 91 -3.47 -1.44 7.89
C ASP A 91 -3.37 -1.00 6.42
N LEU A 92 -2.21 -0.52 5.98
CA LEU A 92 -1.97 -0.18 4.57
C LEU A 92 -1.97 -1.42 3.68
N GLU A 93 -1.32 -2.49 4.10
CA GLU A 93 -1.30 -3.76 3.38
C GLU A 93 -2.71 -4.35 3.24
N ASP A 94 -3.49 -4.32 4.31
CA ASP A 94 -4.90 -4.73 4.31
C ASP A 94 -5.77 -3.87 3.39
N ALA A 95 -5.56 -2.56 3.38
CA ALA A 95 -6.31 -1.64 2.53
C ALA A 95 -5.99 -1.83 1.04
N LEU A 96 -4.76 -2.14 0.71
CA LEU A 96 -4.29 -2.30 -0.65
C LEU A 96 -4.41 -3.74 -1.18
N HIS A 97 -4.52 -4.72 -0.30
CA HIS A 97 -4.50 -6.15 -0.66
C HIS A 97 -3.29 -6.55 -1.52
N LYS A 98 -2.16 -5.92 -1.29
CA LYS A 98 -0.87 -6.18 -1.95
C LYS A 98 0.27 -6.02 -0.95
N ASN A 99 1.38 -6.66 -1.25
CA ASN A 99 2.62 -6.38 -0.53
C ASN A 99 3.03 -4.93 -0.75
N ILE A 100 3.51 -4.32 0.30
CA ILE A 100 3.99 -2.94 0.27
C ILE A 100 5.42 -2.85 0.77
N ASP A 101 6.16 -1.92 0.23
CA ASP A 101 7.41 -1.42 0.80
C ASP A 101 7.14 -0.06 1.44
N LEU A 102 7.36 0.03 2.75
CA LEU A 102 7.05 1.24 3.51
C LEU A 102 8.33 1.85 4.08
N ILE A 103 8.59 3.08 3.73
CA ILE A 103 9.65 3.90 4.33
C ILE A 103 9.09 5.19 4.88
N THR A 104 9.73 5.71 5.92
CA THR A 104 9.39 7.02 6.48
C THR A 104 10.31 8.09 5.94
N VAL A 105 9.83 9.33 5.86
CA VAL A 105 10.64 10.48 5.46
C VAL A 105 11.87 10.60 6.36
N SER A 106 11.69 10.43 7.68
CA SER A 106 12.81 10.50 8.63
C SER A 106 13.87 9.41 8.38
N SER A 107 13.46 8.18 8.07
CA SER A 107 14.42 7.11 7.77
C SER A 107 15.14 7.33 6.44
N LEU A 108 14.46 7.92 5.46
CA LEU A 108 15.07 8.27 4.19
C LEU A 108 16.14 9.36 4.33
N GLU A 109 15.87 10.35 5.19
CA GLU A 109 16.80 11.46 5.46
C GLU A 109 18.00 11.02 6.32
N GLN A 110 17.79 10.07 7.24
CA GLN A 110 18.81 9.58 8.17
C GLN A 110 19.70 8.46 7.61
N ARG A 111 19.45 7.98 6.40
CA ARG A 111 20.28 6.94 5.78
C ARG A 111 21.74 7.39 5.69
N PRO A 112 22.69 6.46 5.95
CA PRO A 112 24.11 6.77 5.77
C PRO A 112 24.39 7.32 4.37
N GLN A 113 25.29 8.28 4.28
CA GLN A 113 25.59 8.97 3.02
C GLN A 113 26.57 8.14 2.12
N MET A 114 26.27 6.85 1.95
CA MET A 114 26.92 6.07 0.91
C MET A 114 26.36 6.47 -0.46
N GLU A 115 27.16 6.38 -1.50
CA GLU A 115 26.79 6.80 -2.85
C GLU A 115 25.46 6.16 -3.33
N ASN A 116 25.25 4.88 -3.02
CA ASN A 116 24.01 4.17 -3.35
C ASN A 116 22.80 4.68 -2.57
N ASP A 117 22.97 5.07 -1.30
CA ASP A 117 21.89 5.61 -0.48
C ASP A 117 21.48 7.01 -0.94
N VAL A 118 22.45 7.84 -1.35
CA VAL A 118 22.19 9.16 -1.92
C VAL A 118 21.42 9.03 -3.23
N ARG A 119 21.83 8.14 -4.12
CA ARG A 119 21.13 7.86 -5.39
C ARG A 119 19.71 7.38 -5.17
N PHE A 120 19.52 6.46 -4.21
CA PHE A 120 18.20 5.96 -3.86
C PHE A 120 17.29 7.08 -3.34
N ARG A 121 17.78 7.86 -2.39
CA ARG A 121 17.04 9.01 -1.83
C ARG A 121 16.65 10.00 -2.91
N ASP A 122 17.60 10.38 -3.76
CA ASP A 122 17.36 11.35 -4.84
C ASP A 122 16.37 10.82 -5.86
N ALA A 123 16.42 9.53 -6.20
CA ALA A 123 15.45 8.87 -7.06
C ALA A 123 14.04 8.90 -6.45
N VAL A 124 13.90 8.53 -5.17
CA VAL A 124 12.62 8.56 -4.48
C VAL A 124 12.03 9.97 -4.45
N LEU A 125 12.83 10.97 -4.11
CA LEU A 125 12.37 12.37 -4.05
C LEU A 125 12.00 12.93 -5.42
N LYS A 126 12.66 12.49 -6.48
CA LYS A 126 12.38 12.92 -7.85
C LYS A 126 11.13 12.26 -8.44
N GLU A 127 10.94 10.96 -8.17
CA GLU A 127 9.86 10.16 -8.76
C GLU A 127 8.55 10.22 -7.99
N ARG A 128 8.60 10.61 -6.71
CA ARG A 128 7.44 10.49 -5.81
C ARG A 128 6.22 11.21 -6.33
N VAL A 129 5.09 10.54 -6.25
CA VAL A 129 3.77 11.09 -6.55
C VAL A 129 3.00 11.28 -5.25
N ASN A 130 2.39 12.43 -5.10
CA ASN A 130 1.63 12.76 -3.90
C ASN A 130 0.28 12.01 -3.92
N LEU A 131 0.05 11.16 -2.91
CA LEU A 131 -1.22 10.45 -2.73
C LEU A 131 -2.13 11.15 -1.71
N TYR A 132 -1.54 11.70 -0.67
CA TYR A 132 -2.26 12.33 0.44
C TYR A 132 -1.40 13.38 1.12
N VAL A 133 -1.99 14.51 1.42
CA VAL A 133 -1.42 15.55 2.28
C VAL A 133 -2.50 16.01 3.25
N ALA A 134 -2.18 16.03 4.54
CA ALA A 134 -3.07 16.57 5.56
C ALA A 134 -3.30 18.06 5.34
N ALA A 135 -4.53 18.45 5.54
CA ALA A 135 -4.92 19.86 5.45
C ALA A 135 -4.34 20.67 6.61
#